data_721cdc3f5cac3c929df52c8f73d863ca
#
_entry.id   721cdc3f5cac3c929df52c8f73d863ca
#
_cell.length_a   1.000
_cell.length_b   1.000
_cell.length_c   1.000
_cell.angle_alpha   90.00
_cell.angle_beta   90.00
_cell.angle_gamma   90.00
#
_symmetry.space_group_name_H-M   'P 1'
#
loop_
_entity.id
_entity.type
_entity.pdbx_description
1 polymer ?
#
loop_
_entity_poly.entity_id
_entity_poly.type
_entity_poly.pdbx_seq_one_letter_code
_entity_poly.pdbx_strand_id
1 'polypeptide(L)'
;MENDEIKLLEVSEEEGRLDKYLSDKLENMTRSYLKKLISDDKAVLVNGNPAKPNYKLKPGDIIELAVPEPIELEIKAENIPLDIVYEDNDMLVVNKPQGMVVHPAAGNYTGTLVNALLYHCGDSLSGINGEKRPGIVHRIDKDTSGLLLVAKNDNAHQKLSSQIKAVSYTHLRAH
;
A
#
# COMPACT_ATOMS: atom_id res chain seq x y z
N MET A 1 19.42 -13.88 -9.50
CA MET A 1 18.38 -14.91 -9.38
C MET A 1 17.72 -14.60 -8.06
N GLU A 2 16.56 -13.96 -8.12
CA GLU A 2 15.78 -13.54 -6.96
C GLU A 2 15.33 -14.80 -6.20
N ASN A 3 15.48 -14.79 -4.90
CA ASN A 3 15.05 -15.85 -3.99
C ASN A 3 13.53 -15.74 -3.77
N ASP A 4 12.74 -16.10 -4.77
CA ASP A 4 11.29 -16.20 -4.57
C ASP A 4 10.99 -17.38 -3.64
N GLU A 5 10.25 -17.13 -2.57
CA GLU A 5 9.76 -18.21 -1.71
C GLU A 5 8.70 -19.02 -2.47
N ILE A 6 9.02 -20.26 -2.85
CA ILE A 6 8.06 -21.15 -3.53
C ILE A 6 7.22 -21.88 -2.48
N LYS A 7 5.91 -21.64 -2.47
CA LYS A 7 4.93 -22.38 -1.68
C LYS A 7 4.23 -23.41 -2.54
N LEU A 8 4.24 -24.66 -2.08
CA LEU A 8 3.51 -25.77 -2.70
C LEU A 8 2.26 -26.07 -1.88
N LEU A 9 1.11 -26.10 -2.52
CA LEU A 9 -0.18 -26.42 -1.90
C LEU A 9 -0.85 -27.54 -2.68
N GLU A 10 -1.20 -28.65 -2.01
CA GLU A 10 -1.97 -29.74 -2.57
C GLU A 10 -3.45 -29.57 -2.22
N VAL A 11 -4.31 -29.67 -3.20
CA VAL A 11 -5.76 -29.55 -3.04
C VAL A 11 -6.32 -30.92 -2.65
N SER A 12 -6.82 -31.05 -1.41
CA SER A 12 -7.36 -32.31 -0.90
C SER A 12 -8.81 -32.56 -1.27
N GLU A 13 -9.61 -31.52 -1.43
CA GLU A 13 -11.04 -31.59 -1.72
C GLU A 13 -11.43 -30.62 -2.86
N GLU A 14 -12.67 -30.65 -3.34
CA GLU A 14 -13.16 -29.72 -4.36
C GLU A 14 -13.37 -28.33 -3.77
N GLU A 15 -12.43 -27.43 -3.96
CA GLU A 15 -12.30 -26.14 -3.25
C GLU A 15 -12.78 -24.90 -4.05
N GLY A 16 -13.39 -25.09 -5.19
CA GLY A 16 -13.92 -23.99 -5.98
C GLY A 16 -12.86 -23.22 -6.77
N ARG A 17 -12.86 -21.88 -6.67
CA ARG A 17 -11.97 -21.01 -7.48
C ARG A 17 -10.59 -20.84 -6.85
N LEU A 18 -9.56 -20.87 -7.69
CA LEU A 18 -8.15 -20.70 -7.30
C LEU A 18 -7.91 -19.40 -6.50
N ASP A 19 -8.46 -18.26 -6.97
CA ASP A 19 -8.28 -16.96 -6.29
C ASP A 19 -8.91 -16.93 -4.88
N LYS A 20 -10.00 -17.65 -4.68
CA LYS A 20 -10.66 -17.76 -3.38
C LYS A 20 -9.90 -18.73 -2.47
N TYR A 21 -9.58 -19.91 -2.98
CA TYR A 21 -8.81 -20.90 -2.23
C TYR A 21 -7.50 -20.35 -1.66
N LEU A 22 -6.71 -19.67 -2.50
CA LEU A 22 -5.46 -19.04 -2.05
C LEU A 22 -5.70 -17.94 -1.01
N SER A 23 -6.77 -17.15 -1.16
CA SER A 23 -7.11 -16.11 -0.18
C SER A 23 -7.52 -16.68 1.17
N ASP A 24 -8.18 -17.84 1.18
CA ASP A 24 -8.63 -18.52 2.42
C ASP A 24 -7.47 -19.25 3.11
N LYS A 25 -6.47 -19.73 2.36
CA LYS A 25 -5.29 -20.44 2.90
C LYS A 25 -4.12 -19.53 3.30
N LEU A 26 -4.04 -18.33 2.73
CA LEU A 26 -2.94 -17.39 2.92
C LEU A 26 -3.43 -16.11 3.63
N GLU A 27 -3.51 -16.17 4.95
CA GLU A 27 -4.06 -15.11 5.81
C GLU A 27 -3.41 -13.72 5.62
N ASN A 28 -2.14 -13.69 5.18
CA ASN A 28 -1.37 -12.45 4.99
C ASN A 28 -1.48 -11.85 3.58
N MET A 29 -2.29 -12.44 2.68
CA MET A 29 -2.40 -12.00 1.29
C MET A 29 -3.83 -11.62 0.91
N THR A 30 -4.00 -10.40 0.40
CA THR A 30 -5.31 -9.97 -0.07
C THR A 30 -5.68 -10.66 -1.39
N ARG A 31 -6.98 -10.91 -1.60
CA ARG A 31 -7.49 -11.50 -2.85
C ARG A 31 -7.10 -10.70 -4.10
N SER A 32 -7.02 -9.37 -3.98
CA SER A 32 -6.58 -8.50 -5.08
C SER A 32 -5.12 -8.71 -5.44
N TYR A 33 -4.25 -8.88 -4.43
CA TYR A 33 -2.84 -9.19 -4.62
C TYR A 33 -2.66 -10.58 -5.27
N LEU A 34 -3.36 -11.58 -4.75
CA LEU A 34 -3.34 -12.94 -5.32
C LEU A 34 -3.81 -12.98 -6.77
N LYS A 35 -4.86 -12.24 -7.13
CA LYS A 35 -5.28 -12.11 -8.54
C LYS A 35 -4.18 -11.56 -9.42
N LYS A 36 -3.40 -10.58 -8.93
CA LYS A 36 -2.26 -10.04 -9.67
C LYS A 36 -1.17 -11.10 -9.86
N LEU A 37 -0.83 -11.84 -8.81
CA LEU A 37 0.15 -12.94 -8.88
C LEU A 37 -0.28 -14.05 -9.84
N ILE A 38 -1.57 -14.44 -9.80
CA ILE A 38 -2.13 -15.46 -10.72
C ILE A 38 -2.11 -14.97 -12.18
N SER A 39 -2.22 -13.66 -12.40
CA SER A 39 -2.19 -13.08 -13.76
C SER A 39 -0.78 -12.99 -14.33
N ASP A 40 0.25 -13.09 -13.49
CA ASP A 40 1.64 -13.24 -13.89
C ASP A 40 1.91 -14.74 -14.14
N ASP A 41 2.12 -15.12 -15.41
CA ASP A 41 2.24 -16.51 -15.86
C ASP A 41 3.32 -17.33 -15.17
N LYS A 42 4.22 -16.67 -14.43
CA LYS A 42 5.33 -17.31 -13.71
C LYS A 42 5.12 -17.41 -12.20
N ALA A 43 4.19 -16.64 -11.63
CA ALA A 43 4.03 -16.53 -10.19
C ALA A 43 3.09 -17.60 -9.60
N VAL A 44 2.10 -18.10 -10.36
CA VAL A 44 1.19 -19.17 -9.90
C VAL A 44 0.96 -20.19 -11.00
N LEU A 45 1.31 -21.42 -10.71
CA LEU A 45 1.08 -22.56 -11.59
C LEU A 45 0.14 -23.56 -10.91
N VAL A 46 -0.67 -24.24 -11.71
CA VAL A 46 -1.46 -25.40 -11.28
C VAL A 46 -1.02 -26.59 -12.11
N ASN A 47 -0.49 -27.62 -11.47
CA ASN A 47 0.10 -28.80 -12.13
C ASN A 47 1.18 -28.40 -13.15
N GLY A 48 2.03 -27.42 -12.79
CA GLY A 48 3.11 -26.89 -13.63
C GLY A 48 2.66 -25.99 -14.79
N ASN A 49 1.37 -25.63 -14.88
CA ASN A 49 0.83 -24.79 -15.96
C ASN A 49 0.22 -23.50 -15.42
N PRO A 50 0.35 -22.35 -16.14
CA PRO A 50 -0.32 -21.11 -15.79
C PRO A 50 -1.83 -21.28 -15.70
N ALA A 51 -2.45 -20.76 -14.65
CA ALA A 51 -3.87 -20.84 -14.42
C ALA A 51 -4.53 -19.46 -14.34
N LYS A 52 -5.83 -19.38 -14.62
CA LYS A 52 -6.61 -18.15 -14.47
C LYS A 52 -7.15 -18.02 -13.04
N PRO A 53 -7.40 -16.81 -12.51
CA PRO A 53 -7.95 -16.62 -11.16
C PRO A 53 -9.25 -17.38 -10.88
N ASN A 54 -10.05 -17.63 -11.91
CA ASN A 54 -11.31 -18.35 -11.82
C ASN A 54 -11.19 -19.86 -12.13
N TYR A 55 -9.97 -20.38 -12.23
CA TYR A 55 -9.76 -21.83 -12.40
C TYR A 55 -10.45 -22.59 -11.27
N LYS A 56 -11.19 -23.65 -11.64
CA LYS A 56 -11.86 -24.52 -10.68
C LYS A 56 -10.90 -25.64 -10.27
N LEU A 57 -10.49 -25.59 -9.02
CA LEU A 57 -9.60 -26.58 -8.42
C LEU A 57 -10.27 -27.93 -8.30
N LYS A 58 -9.49 -28.98 -8.51
CA LYS A 58 -9.89 -30.39 -8.36
C LYS A 58 -9.04 -31.06 -7.30
N PRO A 59 -9.56 -32.08 -6.63
CA PRO A 59 -8.75 -32.89 -5.73
C PRO A 59 -7.52 -33.45 -6.45
N GLY A 60 -6.35 -33.32 -5.81
CA GLY A 60 -5.05 -33.72 -6.37
C GLY A 60 -4.36 -32.64 -7.21
N ASP A 61 -4.97 -31.45 -7.43
CA ASP A 61 -4.25 -30.34 -8.04
C ASP A 61 -3.10 -29.87 -7.14
N ILE A 62 -1.94 -29.64 -7.75
CA ILE A 62 -0.75 -29.07 -7.08
C ILE A 62 -0.60 -27.62 -7.52
N ILE A 63 -0.67 -26.72 -6.56
CA ILE A 63 -0.49 -25.28 -6.77
C ILE A 63 0.92 -24.89 -6.37
N GLU A 64 1.69 -24.34 -7.30
CA GLU A 64 2.98 -23.73 -7.08
C GLU A 64 2.80 -22.22 -7.06
N LEU A 65 3.14 -21.57 -5.94
CA LEU A 65 3.05 -20.12 -5.77
C LEU A 65 4.44 -19.57 -5.50
N ALA A 66 5.01 -18.85 -6.43
CA ALA A 66 6.20 -18.04 -6.23
C ALA A 66 5.77 -16.70 -5.61
N VAL A 67 6.10 -16.51 -4.34
CA VAL A 67 5.87 -15.24 -3.64
C VAL A 67 7.12 -14.39 -3.81
N PRO A 68 7.07 -13.29 -4.57
CA PRO A 68 8.20 -12.37 -4.62
C PRO A 68 8.49 -11.86 -3.22
N GLU A 69 9.75 -11.83 -2.83
CA GLU A 69 10.13 -11.13 -1.61
C GLU A 69 9.56 -9.70 -1.64
N PRO A 70 9.01 -9.23 -0.51
CA PRO A 70 8.59 -7.83 -0.43
C PRO A 70 9.80 -6.96 -0.74
N ILE A 71 9.80 -6.27 -1.87
CA ILE A 71 10.80 -5.23 -2.14
C ILE A 71 10.56 -4.18 -1.06
N GLU A 72 11.41 -4.13 -0.07
CA GLU A 72 11.45 -3.01 0.86
C GLU A 72 11.84 -1.79 0.03
N LEU A 73 10.82 -1.04 -0.36
CA LEU A 73 11.02 0.24 -1.02
C LEU A 73 11.56 1.19 0.04
N GLU A 74 12.87 1.35 0.06
CA GLU A 74 13.50 2.43 0.79
C GLU A 74 13.00 3.75 0.20
N ILE A 75 12.15 4.45 0.96
CA ILE A 75 11.63 5.75 0.54
C ILE A 75 12.73 6.78 0.81
N LYS A 76 13.31 7.30 -0.26
CA LYS A 76 14.39 8.28 -0.16
C LYS A 76 13.85 9.68 0.06
N ALA A 77 14.52 10.44 0.92
CA ALA A 77 14.29 11.87 1.08
C ALA A 77 14.69 12.60 -0.22
N GLU A 78 13.81 13.48 -0.73
CA GLU A 78 14.06 14.25 -1.94
C GLU A 78 13.83 15.74 -1.69
N ASN A 79 14.74 16.60 -2.14
CA ASN A 79 14.63 18.05 -2.03
C ASN A 79 13.60 18.59 -3.03
N ILE A 80 12.33 18.40 -2.72
CA ILE A 80 11.21 18.90 -3.51
C ILE A 80 10.58 20.07 -2.74
N PRO A 81 10.43 21.26 -3.36
CA PRO A 81 9.81 22.40 -2.71
C PRO A 81 8.38 22.08 -2.26
N LEU A 82 8.06 22.43 -1.00
CA LEU A 82 6.73 22.29 -0.42
C LEU A 82 6.12 23.68 -0.18
N ASP A 83 4.85 23.83 -0.53
CA ASP A 83 4.03 25.00 -0.17
C ASP A 83 3.45 24.76 1.24
N ILE A 84 4.22 25.18 2.26
CA ILE A 84 3.87 24.98 3.67
C ILE A 84 3.03 26.16 4.15
N VAL A 85 1.78 25.87 4.50
CA VAL A 85 0.78 26.87 4.97
C VAL A 85 0.88 27.09 6.47
N TYR A 86 1.22 26.04 7.22
CA TYR A 86 1.41 26.08 8.68
C TYR A 86 2.39 25.00 9.11
N GLU A 87 3.18 25.29 10.12
CA GLU A 87 4.06 24.31 10.76
C GLU A 87 4.32 24.68 12.23
N ASP A 88 4.27 23.67 13.10
CA ASP A 88 4.73 23.75 14.49
C ASP A 88 5.51 22.47 14.88
N ASN A 89 5.65 22.20 16.16
CA ASN A 89 6.38 21.01 16.64
C ASN A 89 5.60 19.71 16.48
N ASP A 90 4.28 19.77 16.32
CA ASP A 90 3.38 18.62 16.31
C ASP A 90 2.87 18.28 14.90
N MET A 91 2.64 19.30 14.08
CA MET A 91 2.03 19.12 12.78
C MET A 91 2.54 20.10 11.72
N LEU A 92 2.30 19.73 10.47
CA LEU A 92 2.54 20.56 9.32
C LEU A 92 1.30 20.52 8.41
N VAL A 93 0.95 21.66 7.81
CA VAL A 93 -0.09 21.78 6.79
C VAL A 93 0.57 22.14 5.46
N VAL A 94 0.44 21.28 4.48
CA VAL A 94 1.01 21.50 3.15
C VAL A 94 -0.08 21.62 2.10
N ASN A 95 0.05 22.59 1.20
CA ASN A 95 -0.80 22.71 0.03
C ASN A 95 -0.21 21.86 -1.10
N LYS A 96 -0.74 20.64 -1.25
CA LYS A 96 -0.27 19.72 -2.28
C LYS A 96 -0.64 20.22 -3.68
N PRO A 97 0.32 20.35 -4.61
CA PRO A 97 0.01 20.70 -5.99
C PRO A 97 -0.71 19.54 -6.71
N GLN A 98 -1.44 19.88 -7.76
CA GLN A 98 -1.96 18.92 -8.73
C GLN A 98 -0.80 18.16 -9.41
N GLY A 99 -1.00 16.89 -9.71
CA GLY A 99 0.00 16.03 -10.34
C GLY A 99 0.97 15.32 -9.36
N MET A 100 1.02 15.76 -8.09
CA MET A 100 1.86 15.12 -7.07
C MET A 100 1.13 13.95 -6.41
N VAL A 101 1.77 12.80 -6.33
CA VAL A 101 1.30 11.62 -5.56
C VAL A 101 1.64 11.81 -4.09
N VAL A 102 0.76 11.41 -3.18
CA VAL A 102 0.98 11.58 -1.73
C VAL A 102 2.10 10.64 -1.24
N HIS A 103 2.08 9.36 -1.59
CA HIS A 103 3.10 8.41 -1.15
C HIS A 103 3.51 7.44 -2.26
N PRO A 104 4.73 6.90 -2.20
CA PRO A 104 5.21 5.97 -3.20
C PRO A 104 4.31 4.76 -3.40
N ALA A 105 4.07 4.43 -4.66
CA ALA A 105 3.29 3.29 -5.09
C ALA A 105 3.80 2.78 -6.44
N ALA A 106 3.29 1.63 -6.90
CA ALA A 106 3.65 1.08 -8.20
C ALA A 106 3.52 2.13 -9.32
N GLY A 107 4.62 2.39 -10.03
CA GLY A 107 4.72 3.40 -11.09
C GLY A 107 5.01 4.84 -10.62
N ASN A 108 5.08 5.12 -9.32
CA ASN A 108 5.43 6.43 -8.77
C ASN A 108 6.25 6.24 -7.48
N TYR A 109 7.51 5.85 -7.60
CA TYR A 109 8.38 5.55 -6.45
C TYR A 109 9.13 6.77 -5.92
N THR A 110 9.23 7.82 -6.71
CA THR A 110 9.94 9.07 -6.45
C THR A 110 9.04 10.27 -6.73
N GLY A 111 9.46 11.47 -6.33
CA GLY A 111 8.71 12.70 -6.61
C GLY A 111 7.40 12.81 -5.82
N THR A 112 7.21 12.07 -4.75
CA THR A 112 5.98 12.09 -3.96
C THR A 112 6.05 13.08 -2.80
N LEU A 113 4.89 13.41 -2.23
CA LEU A 113 4.83 14.25 -1.04
C LEU A 113 5.64 13.67 0.12
N VAL A 114 5.60 12.34 0.32
CA VAL A 114 6.38 11.67 1.37
C VAL A 114 7.88 11.84 1.16
N ASN A 115 8.39 11.74 -0.08
CA ASN A 115 9.81 11.98 -0.36
C ASN A 115 10.21 13.41 0.03
N ALA A 116 9.37 14.41 -0.27
CA ALA A 116 9.59 15.81 0.10
C ALA A 116 9.51 16.03 1.62
N LEU A 117 8.54 15.41 2.30
CA LEU A 117 8.38 15.51 3.75
C LEU A 117 9.54 14.88 4.51
N LEU A 118 10.07 13.75 4.05
CA LEU A 118 11.26 13.12 4.62
C LEU A 118 12.48 14.06 4.53
N TYR A 119 12.61 14.79 3.43
CA TYR A 119 13.68 15.78 3.31
C TYR A 119 13.49 16.99 4.23
N HIS A 120 12.25 17.50 4.30
CA HIS A 120 11.93 18.71 5.08
C HIS A 120 11.95 18.45 6.59
N CYS A 121 11.35 17.37 7.05
CA CYS A 121 11.16 17.05 8.47
C CYS A 121 12.26 16.15 9.03
N GLY A 122 13.02 15.43 8.21
CA GLY A 122 13.99 14.43 8.67
C GLY A 122 13.34 13.41 9.59
N ASP A 123 13.95 13.19 10.75
CA ASP A 123 13.50 12.23 11.76
C ASP A 123 12.25 12.68 12.55
N SER A 124 11.72 13.89 12.29
CA SER A 124 10.57 14.45 13.02
C SER A 124 9.22 14.05 12.41
N LEU A 125 9.09 12.94 11.72
CA LEU A 125 7.80 12.45 11.21
C LEU A 125 7.28 11.29 12.06
N SER A 126 5.94 11.26 12.29
CA SER A 126 5.33 10.12 12.96
C SER A 126 5.56 8.82 12.20
N GLY A 127 6.03 7.80 12.91
CA GLY A 127 6.29 6.47 12.40
C GLY A 127 5.12 5.47 12.52
N ILE A 128 3.96 5.87 13.06
CA ILE A 128 2.83 4.94 13.37
C ILE A 128 2.41 4.10 12.16
N ASN A 129 2.39 4.68 10.97
CA ASN A 129 2.03 3.94 9.74
C ASN A 129 3.23 3.21 9.11
N GLY A 130 4.33 3.06 9.85
CA GLY A 130 5.58 2.45 9.40
C GLY A 130 6.35 3.34 8.42
N GLU A 131 7.49 2.85 7.97
CA GLU A 131 8.41 3.56 7.07
C GLU A 131 7.77 4.00 5.74
N LYS A 132 6.70 3.31 5.32
CA LYS A 132 6.05 3.57 4.04
C LYS A 132 5.10 4.78 4.01
N ARG A 133 4.66 5.27 5.18
CA ARG A 133 3.69 6.39 5.27
C ARG A 133 3.97 7.32 6.44
N PRO A 134 5.20 7.81 6.62
CA PRO A 134 5.54 8.63 7.76
C PRO A 134 4.70 9.91 7.77
N GLY A 135 4.07 10.19 8.90
CA GLY A 135 3.30 11.41 9.14
C GLY A 135 1.96 11.55 8.39
N ILE A 136 1.63 10.68 7.45
CA ILE A 136 0.42 10.81 6.62
C ILE A 136 -0.83 10.33 7.34
N VAL A 137 -1.72 11.25 7.68
CA VAL A 137 -3.00 10.99 8.37
C VAL A 137 -4.20 10.89 7.43
N HIS A 138 -4.11 11.49 6.23
CA HIS A 138 -5.11 11.37 5.15
C HIS A 138 -4.47 11.61 3.78
N ARG A 139 -5.22 11.39 2.72
CA ARG A 139 -4.71 11.57 1.35
C ARG A 139 -5.77 12.14 0.44
N ILE A 140 -5.33 12.82 -0.61
CA ILE A 140 -6.09 13.21 -1.77
C ILE A 140 -5.45 12.60 -3.03
N ASP A 141 -6.18 12.53 -4.12
CA ASP A 141 -5.70 11.91 -5.35
C ASP A 141 -4.57 12.72 -6.02
N LYS A 142 -3.84 12.09 -6.94
CA LYS A 142 -2.73 12.68 -7.67
C LYS A 142 -3.11 14.03 -8.29
N ASP A 143 -4.22 14.05 -9.00
CA ASP A 143 -4.65 15.20 -9.78
C ASP A 143 -5.53 16.21 -9.01
N THR A 144 -5.70 15.96 -7.71
CA THR A 144 -6.35 16.87 -6.77
C THR A 144 -5.32 17.72 -6.05
N SER A 145 -5.48 19.03 -6.06
CA SER A 145 -4.73 19.97 -5.21
C SER A 145 -5.48 20.27 -3.92
N GLY A 146 -4.77 20.64 -2.87
CA GLY A 146 -5.40 21.05 -1.62
C GLY A 146 -4.55 20.80 -0.38
N LEU A 147 -5.10 21.20 0.77
CA LEU A 147 -4.40 21.13 2.05
C LEU A 147 -4.37 19.70 2.59
N LEU A 148 -3.21 19.29 3.02
CA LEU A 148 -2.95 18.03 3.71
C LEU A 148 -2.35 18.29 5.08
N LEU A 149 -2.88 17.58 6.08
CA LEU A 149 -2.33 17.55 7.44
C LEU A 149 -1.28 16.45 7.54
N VAL A 150 -0.14 16.77 8.11
CA VAL A 150 0.98 15.86 8.33
C VAL A 150 1.33 15.88 9.81
N ALA A 151 1.46 14.72 10.43
CA ALA A 151 1.83 14.59 11.83
C ALA A 151 3.36 14.47 11.97
N LYS A 152 3.97 15.29 12.81
CA LYS A 152 5.41 15.27 13.09
C LYS A 152 5.79 14.32 14.23
N ASN A 153 4.81 13.85 15.02
CA ASN A 153 5.00 12.85 16.06
C ASN A 153 3.78 11.95 16.23
N ASP A 154 3.94 10.85 16.97
CA ASP A 154 2.91 9.82 17.11
C ASP A 154 1.67 10.28 17.88
N ASN A 155 1.84 11.18 18.87
CA ASN A 155 0.71 11.75 19.61
C ASN A 155 -0.18 12.62 18.69
N ALA A 156 0.45 13.49 17.88
CA ALA A 156 -0.24 14.29 16.88
C ALA A 156 -0.93 13.39 15.85
N HIS A 157 -0.26 12.32 15.41
CA HIS A 157 -0.83 11.37 14.45
C HIS A 157 -2.13 10.74 14.95
N GLN A 158 -2.13 10.23 16.18
CA GLN A 158 -3.32 9.61 16.78
C GLN A 158 -4.47 10.62 16.90
N LYS A 159 -4.19 11.83 17.37
CA LYS A 159 -5.19 12.89 17.53
C LYS A 159 -5.77 13.34 16.19
N LEU A 160 -4.92 13.65 15.22
CA LEU A 160 -5.34 14.09 13.88
C LEU A 160 -6.12 13.00 13.16
N SER A 161 -5.66 11.76 13.18
CA SER A 161 -6.37 10.63 12.58
C SER A 161 -7.75 10.42 13.18
N SER A 162 -7.89 10.55 14.50
CA SER A 162 -9.17 10.44 15.18
C SER A 162 -10.14 11.57 14.80
N GLN A 163 -9.64 12.80 14.70
CA GLN A 163 -10.45 13.96 14.30
C GLN A 163 -10.90 13.85 12.84
N ILE A 164 -9.99 13.49 11.93
CA ILE A 164 -10.32 13.30 10.51
C ILE A 164 -11.36 12.20 10.33
N LYS A 165 -11.23 11.10 11.07
CA LYS A 165 -12.21 10.01 11.07
C LYS A 165 -13.57 10.47 11.55
N ALA A 166 -13.64 11.30 12.60
CA ALA A 166 -14.89 11.86 13.10
C ALA A 166 -15.54 12.83 12.11
N VAL A 167 -14.73 13.70 11.45
CA VAL A 167 -15.22 14.66 10.44
C VAL A 167 -15.70 13.95 9.18
N SER A 168 -15.07 12.86 8.75
CA SER A 168 -15.49 12.12 7.57
C SER A 168 -16.88 11.49 7.74
N TYR A 169 -17.31 11.21 8.97
CA TYR A 169 -18.70 10.79 9.26
C TYR A 169 -19.73 11.91 9.11
N THR A 170 -19.32 13.17 9.26
CA THR A 170 -20.23 14.31 9.26
C THR A 170 -20.27 15.10 7.94
N HIS A 171 -19.24 15.03 7.10
CA HIS A 171 -19.09 15.91 5.93
C HIS A 171 -18.87 15.21 4.58
N LEU A 172 -18.62 13.90 4.53
CA LEU A 172 -18.41 13.17 3.28
C LEU A 172 -19.70 12.49 2.78
N ARG A 173 -20.71 13.31 2.53
CA ARG A 173 -21.70 13.01 1.52
C ARG A 173 -21.77 14.18 0.54
N ALA A 174 -20.67 14.44 -0.11
CA ALA A 174 -20.62 15.28 -1.30
C ALA A 174 -20.40 14.36 -2.49
N HIS A 175 -21.47 14.02 -3.14
CA HIS A 175 -21.76 13.66 -4.54
C HIS A 175 -20.71 12.85 -5.31
#